data_b9058ff3f0b13ae9d039e9d5762d50ca
#
_entry.id   b9058ff3f0b13ae9d039e9d5762d50ca
#
_cell.length_a   1.000
_cell.length_b   1.000
_cell.length_c   1.000
_cell.angle_alpha   90.00
_cell.angle_beta   90.00
_cell.angle_gamma   90.00
#
_symmetry.space_group_name_H-M   'P 1'
#
loop_
_entity.id
_entity.type
_entity.pdbx_description
1 polymer ?
#
loop_
_entity_poly.entity_id
_entity_poly.type
_entity_poly.pdbx_seq_one_letter_code
_entity_poly.pdbx_strand_id
1 'polypeptide(L)'
;MTQNYEHTSGSENPDVAAWAELGKENGPVHLDLSTLDFSNIRETYSKVQDPSKAVEVEFSDTTQEIKTTITEEDGTERVETVNTANPGDAIITGKKGERYVVSAEDFGKLYEPLTDENGVITDGRYLPKNVVKCMKNPTGQEIIIDAPWGGEQTGGADCMIVESQINGDRYLIEIGAFEMTYEKNNPTAESNDKE
;
A
#
# COMPACT_ATOMS: atom_id res chain seq x y z
N MET A 1 17.66 -9.43 13.62
CA MET A 1 17.89 -10.47 12.58
C MET A 1 17.44 -9.86 11.27
N THR A 2 18.39 -9.58 10.40
CA THR A 2 18.10 -9.03 9.06
C THR A 2 17.53 -10.17 8.24
N GLN A 3 16.24 -10.10 7.90
CA GLN A 3 15.65 -11.04 6.94
C GLN A 3 16.26 -10.71 5.58
N ASN A 4 17.03 -11.64 5.02
CA ASN A 4 17.44 -11.58 3.63
C ASN A 4 16.18 -11.83 2.78
N TYR A 5 15.65 -10.78 2.16
CA TYR A 5 14.68 -10.91 1.09
C TYR A 5 15.42 -11.50 -0.11
N GLU A 6 15.34 -12.83 -0.25
CA GLU A 6 15.82 -13.50 -1.46
C GLU A 6 14.92 -13.03 -2.62
N HIS A 7 15.53 -12.28 -3.47
CA HIS A 7 15.01 -11.80 -4.73
C HIS A 7 14.71 -13.03 -5.62
N THR A 8 13.44 -13.39 -5.78
CA THR A 8 13.09 -14.14 -6.98
C THR A 8 13.34 -13.16 -8.13
N SER A 9 14.41 -13.44 -8.88
CA SER A 9 14.83 -12.63 -10.00
C SER A 9 13.67 -12.51 -10.99
N GLY A 10 13.07 -11.30 -11.07
CA GLY A 10 12.06 -10.96 -12.06
C GLY A 10 12.57 -10.91 -13.50
N SER A 11 13.58 -11.74 -13.82
CA SER A 11 14.25 -11.76 -15.11
C SER A 11 13.42 -12.34 -16.27
N GLU A 12 12.21 -12.83 -15.98
CA GLU A 12 11.30 -13.37 -16.99
C GLU A 12 10.14 -12.42 -17.39
N ASN A 13 10.01 -11.29 -16.72
CA ASN A 13 9.04 -10.28 -17.13
C ASN A 13 9.74 -9.28 -18.08
N PRO A 14 9.38 -9.23 -19.38
CA PRO A 14 10.04 -8.37 -20.35
C PRO A 14 9.96 -6.89 -20.00
N ASP A 15 8.92 -6.47 -19.28
CA ASP A 15 8.76 -5.08 -18.88
C ASP A 15 9.77 -4.69 -17.79
N VAL A 16 10.03 -5.56 -16.82
CA VAL A 16 11.04 -5.33 -15.78
C VAL A 16 12.44 -5.16 -16.37
N ALA A 17 12.78 -5.97 -17.38
CA ALA A 17 14.06 -5.83 -18.07
C ALA A 17 14.17 -4.50 -18.82
N ALA A 18 13.09 -4.07 -19.48
CA ALA A 18 13.01 -2.77 -20.16
C ALA A 18 13.16 -1.61 -19.17
N TRP A 19 12.57 -1.71 -18.00
CA TRP A 19 12.67 -0.66 -16.96
C TRP A 19 14.05 -0.57 -16.33
N ALA A 20 14.74 -1.70 -16.16
CA ALA A 20 16.13 -1.69 -15.72
C ALA A 20 17.06 -0.97 -16.72
N GLU A 21 16.73 -0.98 -18.01
CA GLU A 21 17.45 -0.20 -19.02
C GLU A 21 17.15 1.30 -18.91
N LEU A 22 15.89 1.70 -18.61
CA LEU A 22 15.52 3.10 -18.38
C LEU A 22 16.31 3.72 -17.23
N GLY A 23 16.59 2.95 -16.19
CA GLY A 23 17.38 3.40 -15.05
C GLY A 23 18.86 3.73 -15.38
N LYS A 24 19.31 3.54 -16.62
CA LYS A 24 20.64 3.97 -17.08
C LYS A 24 20.66 5.43 -17.55
N GLU A 25 19.51 6.05 -17.71
CA GLU A 25 19.39 7.48 -18.00
C GLU A 25 19.45 8.29 -16.70
N ASN A 26 19.96 9.53 -16.77
CA ASN A 26 20.06 10.38 -15.59
C ASN A 26 18.72 11.06 -15.28
N GLY A 27 18.18 10.83 -14.09
CA GLY A 27 16.99 11.51 -13.58
C GLY A 27 15.87 10.55 -13.17
N PRO A 28 14.77 11.06 -12.57
CA PRO A 28 13.61 10.25 -12.20
C PRO A 28 13.00 9.59 -13.44
N VAL A 29 12.58 8.34 -13.29
CA VAL A 29 11.97 7.55 -14.36
C VAL A 29 10.45 7.55 -14.18
N HIS A 30 9.71 8.07 -15.15
CA HIS A 30 8.25 7.96 -15.16
C HIS A 30 7.83 6.56 -15.64
N LEU A 31 7.06 5.83 -14.81
CA LEU A 31 6.61 4.48 -15.09
C LEU A 31 5.09 4.39 -15.15
N ASP A 32 4.58 3.73 -16.17
CA ASP A 32 3.18 3.30 -16.24
C ASP A 32 3.04 1.90 -15.62
N LEU A 33 2.61 1.83 -14.36
CA LEU A 33 2.45 0.56 -13.65
C LEU A 33 1.35 -0.33 -14.24
N SER A 34 0.46 0.20 -15.10
CA SER A 34 -0.59 -0.60 -15.74
C SER A 34 -0.02 -1.66 -16.68
N THR A 35 1.18 -1.42 -17.20
CA THR A 35 1.89 -2.33 -18.12
C THR A 35 2.58 -3.49 -17.42
N LEU A 36 2.76 -3.43 -16.09
CA LEU A 36 3.42 -4.49 -15.32
C LEU A 36 2.58 -5.75 -15.18
N ASP A 37 3.21 -6.89 -15.41
CA ASP A 37 2.61 -8.19 -15.17
C ASP A 37 3.03 -8.76 -13.79
N PHE A 38 2.10 -8.76 -12.84
CA PHE A 38 2.26 -9.35 -11.52
C PHE A 38 1.85 -10.85 -11.48
N SER A 39 1.41 -11.44 -12.60
CA SER A 39 0.91 -12.82 -12.63
C SER A 39 1.98 -13.86 -12.22
N ASN A 40 3.23 -13.60 -12.57
CA ASN A 40 4.36 -14.46 -12.27
C ASN A 40 4.89 -14.31 -10.83
N ILE A 41 4.47 -13.29 -10.08
CA ILE A 41 4.84 -13.10 -8.69
C ILE A 41 3.95 -13.99 -7.82
N ARG A 42 4.54 -15.02 -7.21
CA ARG A 42 3.83 -15.99 -6.37
C ARG A 42 3.77 -15.58 -4.90
N GLU A 43 4.75 -14.82 -4.44
CA GLU A 43 4.83 -14.39 -3.06
C GLU A 43 3.83 -13.26 -2.79
N THR A 44 3.08 -13.41 -1.69
CA THR A 44 2.17 -12.38 -1.21
C THR A 44 2.57 -11.96 0.19
N TYR A 45 2.19 -10.74 0.53
CA TYR A 45 2.45 -10.13 1.82
C TYR A 45 1.16 -9.55 2.37
N SER A 46 0.89 -9.75 3.65
CA SER A 46 -0.27 -9.19 4.35
C SER A 46 0.14 -8.06 5.27
N LYS A 47 -0.76 -7.12 5.50
CA LYS A 47 -0.60 -6.11 6.55
C LYS A 47 -0.44 -6.81 7.91
N VAL A 48 0.55 -6.38 8.68
CA VAL A 48 0.80 -6.86 10.04
C VAL A 48 -0.41 -6.54 10.92
N GLN A 49 -1.01 -7.58 11.51
CA GLN A 49 -2.20 -7.50 12.37
C GLN A 49 -1.79 -7.19 13.82
N ASP A 50 -1.33 -5.97 14.07
CA ASP A 50 -0.94 -5.46 15.39
C ASP A 50 -1.98 -4.42 15.84
N PRO A 51 -2.65 -4.61 16.99
CA PRO A 51 -3.61 -3.62 17.53
C PRO A 51 -3.04 -2.21 17.66
N SER A 52 -1.72 -2.07 17.85
CA SER A 52 -1.05 -0.77 17.84
C SER A 52 -1.06 -0.09 16.47
N LYS A 53 -1.34 -0.83 15.38
CA LYS A 53 -1.45 -0.32 14.01
C LYS A 53 -2.87 0.11 13.65
N ALA A 54 -3.85 -0.13 14.52
CA ALA A 54 -5.23 0.28 14.27
C ALA A 54 -5.33 1.80 14.07
N VAL A 55 -6.16 2.17 13.11
CA VAL A 55 -6.49 3.55 12.75
C VAL A 55 -7.86 3.94 13.28
N GLU A 56 -8.10 5.23 13.45
CA GLU A 56 -9.42 5.75 13.79
C GLU A 56 -10.20 6.00 12.50
N VAL A 57 -11.48 5.63 12.53
CA VAL A 57 -12.38 5.73 11.37
C VAL A 57 -13.66 6.44 11.75
N GLU A 58 -14.01 7.42 10.95
CA GLU A 58 -15.29 8.14 10.99
C GLU A 58 -16.00 7.92 9.65
N PHE A 59 -17.27 7.54 9.66
CA PHE A 59 -18.06 7.46 8.42
C PHE A 59 -18.72 8.79 8.13
N SER A 60 -18.54 9.26 6.90
CA SER A 60 -19.15 10.52 6.48
C SER A 60 -20.66 10.36 6.31
N ASP A 61 -21.43 11.28 6.85
CA ASP A 61 -22.88 11.38 6.67
C ASP A 61 -23.26 12.41 5.60
N THR A 62 -22.32 13.21 5.16
CA THR A 62 -22.50 14.28 4.17
C THR A 62 -21.36 14.28 3.14
N THR A 63 -21.55 14.96 2.01
CA THR A 63 -20.45 15.23 1.08
C THR A 63 -19.58 16.34 1.64
N GLN A 64 -18.28 16.07 1.85
CA GLN A 64 -17.32 17.03 2.39
C GLN A 64 -15.93 16.85 1.80
N GLU A 65 -15.12 17.91 1.78
CA GLU A 65 -13.72 17.87 1.38
C GLU A 65 -12.84 17.50 2.56
N ILE A 66 -11.96 16.53 2.36
CA ILE A 66 -10.93 16.10 3.32
C ILE A 66 -9.56 16.47 2.74
N LYS A 67 -8.81 17.26 3.49
CA LYS A 67 -7.44 17.64 3.13
C LYS A 67 -6.45 16.75 3.87
N THR A 68 -5.58 16.09 3.13
CA THR A 68 -4.41 15.42 3.68
C THR A 68 -3.29 16.45 3.77
N THR A 69 -2.81 16.70 4.97
CA THR A 69 -1.73 17.66 5.22
C THR A 69 -0.51 16.88 5.70
N ILE A 70 0.64 17.18 5.13
CA ILE A 70 1.94 16.67 5.59
C ILE A 70 2.73 17.79 6.23
N THR A 71 3.49 17.45 7.26
CA THR A 71 4.43 18.38 7.90
C THR A 71 5.82 18.14 7.34
N GLU A 72 6.39 19.15 6.69
CA GLU A 72 7.75 19.11 6.13
C GLU A 72 8.80 19.13 7.26
N GLU A 73 10.06 18.83 6.95
CA GLU A 73 11.16 18.79 7.93
C GLU A 73 11.39 20.12 8.65
N ASP A 74 11.05 21.24 8.01
CA ASP A 74 11.16 22.58 8.58
C ASP A 74 9.97 22.97 9.47
N GLY A 75 8.98 22.06 9.64
CA GLY A 75 7.77 22.27 10.44
C GLY A 75 6.66 22.99 9.67
N THR A 76 6.82 23.29 8.39
CA THR A 76 5.73 23.86 7.58
C THR A 76 4.71 22.77 7.20
N GLU A 77 3.42 23.14 7.18
CA GLU A 77 2.35 22.26 6.73
C GLU A 77 2.04 22.52 5.25
N ARG A 78 1.97 21.46 4.47
CA ARG A 78 1.55 21.49 3.08
C ARG A 78 0.38 20.55 2.84
N VAL A 79 -0.63 21.03 2.12
CA VAL A 79 -1.72 20.15 1.64
C VAL A 79 -1.17 19.28 0.54
N GLU A 80 -1.16 17.98 0.76
CA GLU A 80 -0.72 16.97 -0.20
C GLU A 80 -1.83 16.62 -1.17
N THR A 81 -3.03 16.33 -0.63
CA THR A 81 -4.21 16.01 -1.44
C THR A 81 -5.47 16.64 -0.87
N VAL A 82 -6.47 16.82 -1.75
CA VAL A 82 -7.83 17.18 -1.38
C VAL A 82 -8.76 16.14 -1.98
N ASN A 83 -9.43 15.36 -1.13
CA ASN A 83 -10.36 14.32 -1.55
C ASN A 83 -11.77 14.64 -1.09
N THR A 84 -12.77 14.19 -1.84
CA THR A 84 -14.18 14.33 -1.46
C THR A 84 -14.65 13.05 -0.79
N ALA A 85 -15.13 13.14 0.45
CA ALA A 85 -15.86 12.07 1.11
C ALA A 85 -17.36 12.24 0.83
N ASN A 86 -18.02 11.20 0.35
CA ASN A 86 -19.46 11.12 0.17
C ASN A 86 -20.13 10.41 1.35
N PRO A 87 -21.44 10.49 1.52
CA PRO A 87 -22.15 9.73 2.55
C PRO A 87 -21.83 8.23 2.47
N GLY A 88 -21.37 7.64 3.58
CA GLY A 88 -20.96 6.26 3.70
C GLY A 88 -19.46 6.01 3.50
N ASP A 89 -18.72 6.95 2.94
CA ASP A 89 -17.26 6.82 2.82
C ASP A 89 -16.59 6.91 4.19
N ALA A 90 -15.50 6.18 4.36
CA ALA A 90 -14.71 6.19 5.58
C ALA A 90 -13.64 7.29 5.52
N ILE A 91 -13.59 8.13 6.54
CA ILE A 91 -12.54 9.09 6.77
C ILE A 91 -11.59 8.50 7.80
N ILE A 92 -10.39 8.19 7.36
CA ILE A 92 -9.37 7.54 8.18
C ILE A 92 -8.46 8.60 8.77
N THR A 93 -8.16 8.47 10.07
CA THR A 93 -7.12 9.26 10.72
C THR A 93 -5.94 8.37 11.05
N GLY A 94 -4.81 8.63 10.42
CA GLY A 94 -3.58 7.92 10.65
C GLY A 94 -2.83 8.39 11.90
N LYS A 95 -1.72 7.73 12.21
CA LYS A 95 -0.98 7.96 13.47
C LYS A 95 -0.32 9.32 13.59
N LYS A 96 -0.02 9.96 12.47
CA LYS A 96 0.55 11.30 12.42
C LYS A 96 -0.53 12.39 12.32
N GLY A 97 -1.81 12.00 12.40
CA GLY A 97 -2.95 12.90 12.26
C GLY A 97 -3.34 13.18 10.82
N GLU A 98 -2.67 12.54 9.85
CA GLU A 98 -3.06 12.61 8.44
C GLU A 98 -4.47 12.03 8.24
N ARG A 99 -5.27 12.68 7.40
CA ARG A 99 -6.64 12.25 7.11
C ARG A 99 -6.79 11.96 5.62
N TYR A 100 -7.40 10.83 5.30
CA TYR A 100 -7.69 10.43 3.92
C TYR A 100 -9.02 9.69 3.83
N VAL A 101 -9.55 9.58 2.60
CA VAL A 101 -10.86 9.00 2.32
C VAL A 101 -10.69 7.62 1.70
N VAL A 102 -11.48 6.66 2.18
CA VAL A 102 -11.66 5.35 1.55
C VAL A 102 -13.13 5.18 1.21
N SER A 103 -13.43 4.79 -0.03
CA SER A 103 -14.80 4.59 -0.49
C SER A 103 -15.55 3.55 0.37
N ALA A 104 -16.87 3.71 0.52
CA ALA A 104 -17.70 2.73 1.22
C ALA A 104 -17.57 1.33 0.60
N GLU A 105 -17.36 1.23 -0.71
CA GLU A 105 -17.18 -0.03 -1.44
C GLU A 105 -15.88 -0.74 -1.04
N ASP A 106 -14.78 -0.01 -0.87
CA ASP A 106 -13.46 -0.59 -0.61
C ASP A 106 -13.15 -0.73 0.87
N PHE A 107 -13.81 0.07 1.72
CA PHE A 107 -13.52 0.07 3.15
C PHE A 107 -13.62 -1.33 3.77
N GLY A 108 -14.72 -2.04 3.54
CA GLY A 108 -14.92 -3.39 4.08
C GLY A 108 -13.95 -4.44 3.51
N LYS A 109 -13.34 -4.17 2.34
CA LYS A 109 -12.32 -5.02 1.73
C LYS A 109 -10.94 -4.78 2.35
N LEU A 110 -10.62 -3.52 2.68
CA LEU A 110 -9.29 -3.06 3.09
C LEU A 110 -9.11 -2.96 4.61
N TYR A 111 -10.20 -2.93 5.37
CA TYR A 111 -10.18 -2.75 6.82
C TYR A 111 -11.11 -3.74 7.51
N GLU A 112 -10.76 -4.09 8.73
CA GLU A 112 -11.61 -4.88 9.62
C GLU A 112 -11.67 -4.23 11.01
N PRO A 113 -12.81 -4.35 11.73
CA PRO A 113 -12.94 -3.76 13.05
C PRO A 113 -11.94 -4.37 14.03
N LEU A 114 -11.30 -3.53 14.83
CA LEU A 114 -10.50 -4.01 15.95
C LEU A 114 -11.43 -4.59 17.04
N THR A 115 -11.19 -5.84 17.40
CA THR A 115 -11.92 -6.51 18.47
C THR A 115 -11.03 -6.72 19.70
N ASP A 116 -11.63 -6.72 20.87
CA ASP A 116 -10.97 -7.14 22.11
C ASP A 116 -10.84 -8.69 22.19
N GLU A 117 -10.28 -9.18 23.28
CA GLU A 117 -10.10 -10.62 23.54
C GLU A 117 -11.42 -11.42 23.62
N ASN A 118 -12.55 -10.73 23.80
CA ASN A 118 -13.90 -11.34 23.83
C ASN A 118 -14.62 -11.21 22.49
N GLY A 119 -13.96 -10.65 21.45
CA GLY A 119 -14.54 -10.41 20.14
C GLY A 119 -15.45 -9.18 20.09
N VAL A 120 -15.41 -8.30 21.09
CA VAL A 120 -16.20 -7.07 21.10
C VAL A 120 -15.47 -6.00 20.28
N ILE A 121 -16.19 -5.39 19.35
CA ILE A 121 -15.64 -4.34 18.47
C ILE A 121 -15.25 -3.12 19.31
N THR A 122 -14.01 -2.67 19.17
CA THR A 122 -13.54 -1.40 19.72
C THR A 122 -14.04 -0.28 18.82
N ASP A 123 -14.94 0.55 19.35
CA ASP A 123 -15.64 1.59 18.61
C ASP A 123 -14.70 2.54 17.86
N GLY A 124 -14.99 2.73 16.56
CA GLY A 124 -14.24 3.63 15.69
C GLY A 124 -12.81 3.18 15.34
N ARG A 125 -12.35 2.00 15.77
CA ARG A 125 -10.99 1.52 15.48
C ARG A 125 -10.97 0.31 14.56
N TYR A 126 -10.10 0.37 13.55
CA TYR A 126 -9.99 -0.65 12.51
C TYR A 126 -8.54 -0.99 12.20
N LEU A 127 -8.31 -2.25 11.85
CA LEU A 127 -7.02 -2.74 11.36
C LEU A 127 -7.03 -2.80 9.83
N PRO A 128 -5.98 -2.32 9.16
CA PRO A 128 -5.83 -2.53 7.72
C PRO A 128 -5.51 -4.00 7.43
N LYS A 129 -6.12 -4.58 6.40
CA LYS A 129 -5.99 -6.00 6.03
C LYS A 129 -5.57 -6.23 4.56
N ASN A 130 -4.94 -5.24 3.94
CA ASN A 130 -4.52 -5.39 2.54
C ASN A 130 -3.52 -6.53 2.36
N VAL A 131 -3.67 -7.26 1.26
CA VAL A 131 -2.73 -8.29 0.78
C VAL A 131 -2.15 -7.81 -0.53
N VAL A 132 -0.85 -7.87 -0.69
CA VAL A 132 -0.16 -7.38 -1.87
C VAL A 132 0.78 -8.41 -2.47
N LYS A 133 0.97 -8.36 -3.78
CA LYS A 133 2.17 -8.81 -4.46
C LYS A 133 3.13 -7.63 -4.58
N CYS A 134 4.41 -7.90 -4.59
CA CYS A 134 5.37 -6.80 -4.69
C CYS A 134 6.63 -7.21 -5.44
N MET A 135 7.30 -6.21 -5.99
CA MET A 135 8.65 -6.31 -6.52
C MET A 135 9.45 -5.07 -6.10
N LYS A 136 10.76 -5.23 -6.00
CA LYS A 136 11.64 -4.10 -5.78
C LYS A 136 11.70 -3.25 -7.05
N ASN A 137 11.82 -1.93 -6.89
CA ASN A 137 12.06 -1.02 -8.02
C ASN A 137 13.26 -1.50 -8.86
N PRO A 138 13.04 -1.93 -10.13
CA PRO A 138 14.08 -2.51 -10.95
C PRO A 138 15.01 -1.49 -11.60
N THR A 139 14.64 -0.21 -11.59
CA THR A 139 15.43 0.85 -12.24
C THR A 139 16.66 1.24 -11.45
N GLY A 140 16.64 1.05 -10.13
CA GLY A 140 17.69 1.50 -9.23
C GLY A 140 17.82 3.02 -9.11
N GLN A 141 16.80 3.77 -9.57
CA GLN A 141 16.70 5.22 -9.50
C GLN A 141 15.36 5.64 -8.91
N GLU A 142 15.19 6.93 -8.65
CA GLU A 142 13.90 7.49 -8.30
C GLU A 142 12.89 7.27 -9.44
N ILE A 143 11.69 6.83 -9.10
CA ILE A 143 10.58 6.63 -10.03
C ILE A 143 9.38 7.49 -9.67
N ILE A 144 8.64 7.89 -10.69
CA ILE A 144 7.39 8.64 -10.59
C ILE A 144 6.30 7.84 -11.30
N ILE A 145 5.15 7.71 -10.67
CA ILE A 145 3.98 7.03 -11.22
C ILE A 145 2.72 7.87 -11.08
N ASP A 146 1.73 7.59 -11.89
CA ASP A 146 0.36 8.05 -11.64
C ASP A 146 -0.27 7.16 -10.56
N ALA A 147 -0.62 7.76 -9.42
CA ALA A 147 -1.22 7.01 -8.32
C ALA A 147 -2.70 6.69 -8.59
N PRO A 148 -3.23 5.52 -8.17
CA PRO A 148 -4.61 5.12 -8.43
C PRO A 148 -5.66 6.04 -7.78
N TRP A 149 -5.28 6.77 -6.75
CA TRP A 149 -6.12 7.77 -6.09
C TRP A 149 -6.03 9.17 -6.67
N GLY A 150 -5.30 9.35 -7.78
CA GLY A 150 -5.05 10.62 -8.47
C GLY A 150 -3.77 11.32 -8.02
N GLY A 151 -3.16 12.04 -8.95
CA GLY A 151 -1.87 12.71 -8.77
C GLY A 151 -0.68 11.78 -8.94
N GLU A 152 0.53 12.33 -8.83
CA GLU A 152 1.79 11.60 -8.94
C GLU A 152 2.23 11.07 -7.57
N GLN A 153 2.86 9.89 -7.59
CA GLN A 153 3.59 9.33 -6.44
C GLN A 153 5.04 9.11 -6.83
N THR A 154 5.96 9.55 -5.98
CA THR A 154 7.39 9.35 -6.15
C THR A 154 7.89 8.28 -5.19
N GLY A 155 8.78 7.41 -5.65
CA GLY A 155 9.45 6.39 -4.83
C GLY A 155 10.96 6.38 -5.07
N GLY A 156 11.71 6.14 -4.00
CA GLY A 156 13.17 6.06 -4.05
C GLY A 156 13.71 4.87 -4.87
N ALA A 157 15.00 4.84 -5.08
CA ALA A 157 15.70 3.82 -5.87
C ALA A 157 15.47 2.38 -5.38
N ASP A 158 15.15 2.19 -4.12
CA ASP A 158 14.93 0.89 -3.47
C ASP A 158 13.49 0.66 -3.02
N CYS A 159 12.55 1.53 -3.43
CA CYS A 159 11.15 1.37 -3.07
C CYS A 159 10.56 0.05 -3.59
N MET A 160 9.47 -0.37 -2.98
CA MET A 160 8.67 -1.51 -3.41
C MET A 160 7.54 -1.02 -4.32
N ILE A 161 7.39 -1.66 -5.46
CA ILE A 161 6.22 -1.53 -6.32
C ILE A 161 5.25 -2.64 -5.92
N VAL A 162 4.04 -2.28 -5.53
CA VAL A 162 3.05 -3.23 -5.01
C VAL A 162 1.78 -3.24 -5.83
N GLU A 163 1.15 -4.41 -5.90
CA GLU A 163 -0.20 -4.60 -6.43
C GLU A 163 -1.10 -5.18 -5.35
N SER A 164 -2.15 -4.43 -4.98
CA SER A 164 -3.18 -4.89 -4.04
C SER A 164 -3.95 -6.07 -4.65
N GLN A 165 -4.03 -7.17 -3.92
CA GLN A 165 -4.80 -8.35 -4.34
C GLN A 165 -6.30 -8.19 -4.01
N ILE A 166 -6.67 -7.08 -3.39
CA ILE A 166 -8.05 -6.78 -2.98
C ILE A 166 -8.78 -5.96 -4.04
N ASN A 167 -8.16 -4.89 -4.55
CA ASN A 167 -8.76 -3.96 -5.51
C ASN A 167 -7.93 -3.73 -6.78
N GLY A 168 -6.75 -4.35 -6.88
CA GLY A 168 -5.87 -4.24 -8.04
C GLY A 168 -5.06 -2.94 -8.12
N ASP A 169 -5.15 -2.07 -7.13
CA ASP A 169 -4.39 -0.83 -7.09
C ASP A 169 -2.89 -1.09 -7.07
N ARG A 170 -2.15 -0.29 -7.83
CA ARG A 170 -0.69 -0.33 -7.93
C ARG A 170 -0.09 0.97 -7.45
N TYR A 171 0.85 0.88 -6.52
CA TYR A 171 1.46 2.04 -5.88
C TYR A 171 2.85 1.72 -5.33
N LEU A 172 3.52 2.73 -4.81
CA LEU A 172 4.87 2.61 -4.27
C LEU A 172 4.85 2.61 -2.74
N ILE A 173 5.76 1.86 -2.15
CA ILE A 173 6.01 1.89 -0.71
C ILE A 173 7.52 1.94 -0.50
N GLU A 174 8.00 2.87 0.32
CA GLU A 174 9.39 2.90 0.75
C GLU A 174 9.75 1.61 1.48
N ILE A 175 10.96 1.06 1.21
CA ILE A 175 11.37 -0.26 1.72
C ILE A 175 11.23 -0.35 3.25
N GLY A 176 11.66 0.66 3.99
CA GLY A 176 11.55 0.67 5.46
C GLY A 176 10.10 0.69 5.95
N ALA A 177 9.20 1.37 5.25
CA ALA A 177 7.77 1.37 5.56
C ALA A 177 7.13 0.02 5.22
N PHE A 178 7.54 -0.60 4.11
CA PHE A 178 7.08 -1.94 3.73
C PHE A 178 7.45 -2.98 4.79
N GLU A 179 8.71 -3.04 5.19
CA GLU A 179 9.22 -3.99 6.20
C GLU A 179 8.54 -3.84 7.58
N MET A 180 8.12 -2.62 7.94
CA MET A 180 7.40 -2.37 9.19
C MET A 180 5.92 -2.70 9.13
N THR A 181 5.31 -2.74 7.94
CA THR A 181 3.85 -2.80 7.79
C THR A 181 3.34 -4.05 7.11
N TYR A 182 4.21 -4.83 6.48
CA TYR A 182 3.85 -6.06 5.80
C TYR A 182 4.69 -7.24 6.28
N GLU A 183 4.09 -8.41 6.32
CA GLU A 183 4.74 -9.69 6.58
C GLU A 183 4.46 -10.67 5.45
N LYS A 184 5.45 -11.50 5.14
CA LYS A 184 5.35 -12.50 4.08
C LYS A 184 4.35 -13.59 4.46
N ASN A 185 3.41 -13.86 3.57
CA ASN A 185 2.53 -15.00 3.72
C ASN A 185 3.32 -16.30 3.48
N ASN A 186 3.40 -17.15 4.49
CA ASN A 186 3.88 -18.51 4.27
C ASN A 186 2.84 -19.25 3.43
N PRO A 187 3.22 -19.92 2.33
CA PRO A 187 2.29 -20.81 1.66
C PRO A 187 1.85 -21.84 2.70
N THR A 188 0.58 -21.80 3.08
CA THR A 188 -0.04 -22.87 3.86
C THR A 188 0.20 -24.14 3.08
N ALA A 189 0.85 -25.13 3.69
CA ALA A 189 0.90 -26.47 3.17
C ALA A 189 -0.54 -26.86 2.83
N GLU A 190 -0.81 -27.07 1.54
CA GLU A 190 -2.11 -27.58 1.10
C GLU A 190 -2.41 -28.77 1.97
N SER A 191 -3.52 -28.71 2.73
CA SER A 191 -4.06 -29.83 3.44
C SER A 191 -4.38 -30.89 2.39
N ASN A 192 -3.48 -31.88 2.26
CA ASN A 192 -3.75 -33.12 1.57
C ASN A 192 -4.76 -33.91 2.42
N ASP A 193 -6.02 -33.49 2.41
CA ASP A 193 -7.13 -34.35 2.78
C ASP A 193 -7.79 -34.82 1.49
N LYS A 194 -7.13 -35.85 0.91
CA LYS A 194 -7.78 -36.82 0.07
C LYS A 194 -7.96 -38.08 0.89
N GLU A 195 -9.15 -38.33 1.36
CA GLU A 195 -9.78 -39.65 1.42
C GLU A 195 -11.29 -39.51 1.30
#